data_1cf83e669b1f3fd63edffa4f7ff5ccb1
#
_entry.id   1cf83e669b1f3fd63edffa4f7ff5ccb1
#
_cell.length_a   1.000
_cell.length_b   1.000
_cell.length_c   1.000
_cell.angle_alpha   90.00
_cell.angle_beta   90.00
_cell.angle_gamma   90.00
#
_symmetry.space_group_name_H-M   'P 1'
#
loop_
_entity.id
_entity.type
_entity.pdbx_description
1 polymer ?
#
loop_
_entity_poly.entity_id
_entity_poly.type
_entity_poly.pdbx_seq_one_letter_code
_entity_poly.pdbx_strand_id
1 'polypeptide(L)'
;MKPRNVWGLTGSIGMGKSAVAAMLRVLRVPVFDADAEVHRLQGPGGALLPAIETRFPGTTGPAGVNRAKLGAAVFNQPHELRALERIVHPAVHAARRTFLRRNRARPLVVLDIPLLFEHHGERRLAGVIVVSAPQWKQRRRVVARPGMSEAKFRHIRHLQTPDAEKRRRATYIIDTGGSFDRTRGQIRMLVACLRCKARR
;
A
#
# COMPACT_ATOMS: atom_id res chain seq x y z
N MET A 1 0.68 15.63 17.44
CA MET A 1 -0.21 14.58 18.00
C MET A 1 -0.47 13.50 16.93
N LYS A 2 -0.40 12.22 17.30
CA LYS A 2 -0.78 11.13 16.38
C LYS A 2 -2.31 11.12 16.19
N PRO A 3 -2.83 10.98 14.96
CA PRO A 3 -4.27 10.88 14.75
C PRO A 3 -4.79 9.54 15.33
N ARG A 4 -5.74 9.60 16.25
CA ARG A 4 -6.26 8.41 16.96
C ARG A 4 -7.00 7.40 16.08
N ASN A 5 -7.46 7.81 14.91
CA ASN A 5 -8.30 7.02 14.00
C ASN A 5 -7.62 6.55 12.72
N VAL A 6 -6.33 6.89 12.49
CA VAL A 6 -5.62 6.54 11.24
C VAL A 6 -4.67 5.38 11.49
N TRP A 7 -4.92 4.27 10.82
CA TRP A 7 -4.18 3.02 10.95
C TRP A 7 -3.45 2.67 9.66
N GLY A 8 -2.26 2.09 9.78
CA GLY A 8 -1.52 1.54 8.64
C GLY A 8 -1.91 0.09 8.38
N LEU A 9 -2.11 -0.26 7.11
CA LEU A 9 -2.21 -1.64 6.65
C LEU A 9 -0.95 -1.96 5.86
N THR A 10 -0.23 -3.00 6.27
CA THR A 10 0.98 -3.44 5.58
C THR A 10 1.10 -4.96 5.58
N GLY A 11 2.04 -5.47 4.82
CA GLY A 11 2.32 -6.89 4.71
C GLY A 11 3.23 -7.14 3.52
N SER A 12 4.08 -8.14 3.62
CA SER A 12 5.02 -8.50 2.56
C SER A 12 4.30 -9.00 1.31
N ILE A 13 5.02 -9.04 0.20
CA ILE A 13 4.49 -9.55 -1.07
C ILE A 13 3.79 -10.90 -0.87
N GLY A 14 2.60 -11.10 -1.45
CA GLY A 14 1.86 -12.37 -1.37
C GLY A 14 1.14 -12.67 -0.07
N MET A 15 1.22 -11.80 0.94
CA MET A 15 0.55 -11.98 2.24
C MET A 15 -0.98 -11.73 2.21
N GLY A 16 -1.56 -11.27 1.09
CA GLY A 16 -3.01 -11.10 0.96
C GLY A 16 -3.52 -9.72 1.37
N LYS A 17 -2.65 -8.70 1.45
CA LYS A 17 -2.98 -7.31 1.82
C LYS A 17 -4.16 -6.74 1.01
N SER A 18 -4.18 -6.92 -0.31
CA SER A 18 -5.25 -6.41 -1.18
C SER A 18 -6.62 -7.03 -0.86
N ALA A 19 -6.68 -8.33 -0.50
CA ALA A 19 -7.91 -8.98 -0.08
C ALA A 19 -8.40 -8.39 1.25
N VAL A 20 -7.52 -8.15 2.22
CA VAL A 20 -7.84 -7.50 3.49
C VAL A 20 -8.33 -6.08 3.26
N ALA A 21 -7.67 -5.30 2.40
CA ALA A 21 -8.11 -3.94 2.04
C ALA A 21 -9.51 -3.93 1.41
N ALA A 22 -9.80 -4.90 0.51
CA ALA A 22 -11.14 -5.05 -0.08
C ALA A 22 -12.18 -5.38 0.99
N MET A 23 -11.90 -6.31 1.92
CA MET A 23 -12.81 -6.66 3.01
C MET A 23 -13.08 -5.48 3.96
N LEU A 24 -12.07 -4.64 4.23
CA LEU A 24 -12.25 -3.40 5.00
C LEU A 24 -13.19 -2.42 4.29
N ARG A 25 -13.06 -2.26 2.96
CA ARG A 25 -13.96 -1.42 2.15
C ARG A 25 -15.41 -1.91 2.20
N VAL A 26 -15.64 -3.23 2.14
CA VAL A 26 -16.98 -3.84 2.31
C VAL A 26 -17.59 -3.46 3.66
N LEU A 27 -16.78 -3.37 4.72
CA LEU A 27 -17.22 -2.91 6.05
C LEU A 27 -17.31 -1.37 6.18
N ARG A 28 -17.31 -0.66 5.05
CA ARG A 28 -17.38 0.82 4.97
C ARG A 28 -16.26 1.52 5.78
N VAL A 29 -15.09 0.89 5.86
CA VAL A 29 -13.88 1.52 6.35
C VAL A 29 -13.21 2.26 5.19
N PRO A 30 -12.97 3.58 5.29
CA PRO A 30 -12.21 4.30 4.29
C PRO A 30 -10.77 3.76 4.22
N VAL A 31 -10.35 3.34 3.03
CA VAL A 31 -9.00 2.82 2.77
C VAL A 31 -8.34 3.64 1.67
N PHE A 32 -7.28 4.36 2.01
CA PHE A 32 -6.40 5.03 1.05
C PHE A 32 -5.36 4.04 0.55
N ASP A 33 -5.35 3.82 -0.74
CA ASP A 33 -4.40 2.94 -1.42
C ASP A 33 -3.41 3.84 -2.20
N ALA A 34 -2.18 3.89 -1.73
CA ALA A 34 -1.15 4.76 -2.31
C ALA A 34 -0.78 4.33 -3.74
N ASP A 35 -0.72 3.02 -3.99
CA ASP A 35 -0.39 2.49 -5.32
C ASP A 35 -1.52 2.78 -6.32
N ALA A 36 -2.77 2.56 -5.91
CA ALA A 36 -3.94 2.91 -6.73
C ALA A 36 -3.99 4.41 -7.02
N GLU A 37 -3.60 5.26 -6.06
CA GLU A 37 -3.54 6.71 -6.27
C GLU A 37 -2.45 7.11 -7.26
N VAL A 38 -1.25 6.51 -7.21
CA VAL A 38 -0.22 6.71 -8.24
C VAL A 38 -0.77 6.32 -9.61
N HIS A 39 -1.44 5.16 -9.71
CA HIS A 39 -2.06 4.73 -10.96
C HIS A 39 -3.08 5.72 -11.50
N ARG A 40 -3.93 6.27 -10.63
CA ARG A 40 -4.92 7.29 -10.99
C ARG A 40 -4.26 8.59 -11.48
N LEU A 41 -3.23 9.05 -10.78
CA LEU A 41 -2.50 10.27 -11.11
C LEU A 41 -1.67 10.15 -12.42
N GLN A 42 -1.31 8.95 -12.80
CA GLN A 42 -0.55 8.62 -14.01
C GLN A 42 -1.42 8.07 -15.15
N GLY A 43 -2.71 7.83 -14.90
CA GLY A 43 -3.66 7.33 -15.88
C GLY A 43 -4.11 8.40 -16.89
N PRO A 44 -5.09 8.07 -17.76
CA PRO A 44 -5.65 9.02 -18.72
C PRO A 44 -6.16 10.29 -18.03
N GLY A 45 -5.71 11.47 -18.49
CA GLY A 45 -6.04 12.76 -17.86
C GLY A 45 -5.45 12.96 -16.46
N GLY A 46 -4.50 12.13 -16.05
CA GLY A 46 -3.89 12.20 -14.72
C GLY A 46 -3.08 13.46 -14.49
N ALA A 47 -3.18 14.01 -13.28
CA ALA A 47 -2.57 15.30 -12.93
C ALA A 47 -1.03 15.30 -12.98
N LEU A 48 -0.38 14.14 -13.03
CA LEU A 48 1.08 14.05 -13.12
C LEU A 48 1.60 14.04 -14.56
N LEU A 49 0.74 13.86 -15.57
CA LEU A 49 1.18 13.71 -16.96
C LEU A 49 2.01 14.90 -17.45
N PRO A 50 1.62 16.18 -17.24
CA PRO A 50 2.41 17.31 -17.71
C PRO A 50 3.82 17.36 -17.08
N ALA A 51 3.91 17.15 -15.77
CA ALA A 51 5.19 17.19 -15.07
C ALA A 51 6.11 16.02 -15.45
N ILE A 52 5.52 14.83 -15.69
CA ILE A 52 6.26 13.65 -16.16
C ILE A 52 6.74 13.88 -17.59
N GLU A 53 5.88 14.37 -18.50
CA GLU A 53 6.26 14.65 -19.88
C GLU A 53 7.38 15.68 -19.98
N THR A 54 7.31 16.76 -19.20
CA THR A 54 8.37 17.78 -19.15
C THR A 54 9.72 17.19 -18.74
N ARG A 55 9.74 16.27 -17.78
CA ARG A 55 10.99 15.68 -17.28
C ARG A 55 11.43 14.46 -18.08
N PHE A 56 10.50 13.70 -18.64
CA PHE A 56 10.71 12.47 -19.39
C PHE A 56 9.91 12.51 -20.70
N PRO A 57 10.37 13.27 -21.71
CA PRO A 57 9.64 13.46 -22.96
C PRO A 57 9.31 12.15 -23.68
N GLY A 58 8.10 12.06 -24.24
CA GLY A 58 7.63 10.88 -24.99
C GLY A 58 7.23 9.69 -24.11
N THR A 59 7.16 9.88 -22.77
CA THR A 59 6.73 8.84 -21.84
C THR A 59 5.26 8.93 -21.45
N THR A 60 4.55 9.94 -21.91
CA THR A 60 3.10 10.11 -21.65
C THR A 60 2.31 10.19 -22.96
N GLY A 61 0.98 10.03 -22.87
CA GLY A 61 0.07 10.12 -24.00
C GLY A 61 -1.40 10.09 -23.55
N PRO A 62 -2.36 9.97 -24.49
CA PRO A 62 -3.80 9.96 -24.17
C PRO A 62 -4.20 8.84 -23.21
N ALA A 63 -3.49 7.70 -23.26
CA ALA A 63 -3.71 6.57 -22.35
C ALA A 63 -3.05 6.73 -20.97
N GLY A 64 -2.40 7.87 -20.70
CA GLY A 64 -1.62 8.10 -19.49
C GLY A 64 -0.12 7.84 -19.69
N VAL A 65 0.57 7.48 -18.62
CA VAL A 65 2.00 7.17 -18.64
C VAL A 65 2.26 5.83 -19.33
N ASN A 66 3.16 5.83 -20.31
CA ASN A 66 3.72 4.61 -20.86
C ASN A 66 4.78 4.05 -19.91
N ARG A 67 4.39 3.06 -19.10
CA ARG A 67 5.25 2.49 -18.05
C ARG A 67 6.52 1.84 -18.57
N ALA A 68 6.46 1.25 -19.77
CA ALA A 68 7.63 0.64 -20.36
C ALA A 68 8.69 1.69 -20.71
N LYS A 69 8.26 2.79 -21.37
CA LYS A 69 9.15 3.90 -21.72
C LYS A 69 9.68 4.64 -20.48
N LEU A 70 8.79 4.98 -19.53
CA LEU A 70 9.20 5.64 -18.29
C LEU A 70 10.11 4.73 -17.47
N GLY A 71 9.77 3.44 -17.36
CA GLY A 71 10.62 2.45 -16.69
C GLY A 71 12.02 2.37 -17.30
N ALA A 72 12.12 2.34 -18.62
CA ALA A 72 13.41 2.35 -19.33
C ALA A 72 14.21 3.65 -19.07
N ALA A 73 13.53 4.79 -18.99
CA ALA A 73 14.17 6.09 -18.72
C ALA A 73 14.75 6.19 -17.31
N VAL A 74 14.20 5.49 -16.33
CA VAL A 74 14.67 5.52 -14.92
C VAL A 74 15.47 4.27 -14.52
N PHE A 75 15.47 3.22 -15.38
CA PHE A 75 16.13 1.95 -15.07
C PHE A 75 17.65 2.15 -14.96
N ASN A 76 18.24 1.64 -13.88
CA ASN A 76 19.66 1.82 -13.55
C ASN A 76 20.15 3.30 -13.50
N GLN A 77 19.23 4.26 -13.36
CA GLN A 77 19.54 5.69 -13.26
C GLN A 77 19.00 6.25 -11.94
N PRO A 78 19.74 6.14 -10.82
CA PRO A 78 19.25 6.55 -9.49
C PRO A 78 18.87 8.04 -9.40
N HIS A 79 19.50 8.90 -10.18
CA HIS A 79 19.18 10.34 -10.21
C HIS A 79 17.83 10.59 -10.92
N GLU A 80 17.52 9.84 -11.99
CA GLU A 80 16.26 9.93 -12.69
C GLU A 80 15.11 9.34 -11.87
N LEU A 81 15.36 8.23 -11.18
CA LEU A 81 14.41 7.68 -10.25
C LEU A 81 14.06 8.70 -9.15
N ARG A 82 15.06 9.36 -8.56
CA ARG A 82 14.82 10.44 -7.58
C ARG A 82 14.09 11.63 -8.17
N ALA A 83 14.33 11.96 -9.46
CA ALA A 83 13.59 13.02 -10.14
C ALA A 83 12.11 12.66 -10.29
N LEU A 84 11.81 11.42 -10.70
CA LEU A 84 10.44 10.91 -10.77
C LEU A 84 9.75 10.90 -9.40
N GLU A 85 10.44 10.44 -8.37
CA GLU A 85 9.94 10.44 -7.00
C GLU A 85 9.59 11.86 -6.51
N ARG A 86 10.40 12.86 -6.82
CA ARG A 86 10.12 14.28 -6.51
C ARG A 86 8.86 14.80 -7.17
N ILE A 87 8.49 14.27 -8.33
CA ILE A 87 7.22 14.60 -9.00
C ILE A 87 6.04 13.86 -8.36
N VAL A 88 6.19 12.57 -8.10
CA VAL A 88 5.10 11.69 -7.66
C VAL A 88 4.76 11.88 -6.18
N HIS A 89 5.76 11.92 -5.30
CA HIS A 89 5.53 11.94 -3.85
C HIS A 89 4.69 13.13 -3.37
N PRO A 90 4.93 14.38 -3.80
CA PRO A 90 4.11 15.51 -3.37
C PRO A 90 2.63 15.35 -3.73
N ALA A 91 2.34 14.84 -4.92
CA ALA A 91 0.96 14.65 -5.40
C ALA A 91 0.25 13.56 -4.59
N VAL A 92 0.90 12.42 -4.33
CA VAL A 92 0.36 11.36 -3.49
C VAL A 92 0.15 11.85 -2.05
N HIS A 93 1.08 12.64 -1.51
CA HIS A 93 0.94 13.26 -0.20
C HIS A 93 -0.24 14.25 -0.13
N ALA A 94 -0.46 15.03 -1.17
CA ALA A 94 -1.60 15.95 -1.27
C ALA A 94 -2.93 15.18 -1.33
N ALA A 95 -3.00 14.13 -2.14
CA ALA A 95 -4.15 13.25 -2.24
C ALA A 95 -4.46 12.57 -0.88
N ARG A 96 -3.44 12.06 -0.19
CA ARG A 96 -3.58 11.48 1.15
C ARG A 96 -4.10 12.51 2.16
N ARG A 97 -3.57 13.75 2.17
CA ARG A 97 -4.07 14.82 3.06
C ARG A 97 -5.54 15.12 2.80
N THR A 98 -5.94 15.22 1.53
CA THR A 98 -7.33 15.45 1.14
C THR A 98 -8.23 14.28 1.57
N PHE A 99 -7.79 13.05 1.36
CA PHE A 99 -8.51 11.86 1.82
C PHE A 99 -8.70 11.85 3.35
N LEU A 100 -7.65 12.13 4.12
CA LEU A 100 -7.71 12.18 5.58
C LEU A 100 -8.64 13.30 6.06
N ARG A 101 -8.59 14.48 5.45
CA ARG A 101 -9.49 15.60 5.77
C ARG A 101 -10.95 15.24 5.53
N ARG A 102 -11.29 14.61 4.40
CA ARG A 102 -12.66 14.15 4.08
C ARG A 102 -13.17 13.09 5.05
N ASN A 103 -12.28 12.31 5.62
CA ASN A 103 -12.61 11.20 6.51
C ASN A 103 -12.30 11.49 7.99
N ARG A 104 -12.07 12.75 8.37
CA ARG A 104 -11.66 13.14 9.73
C ARG A 104 -12.62 12.71 10.84
N ALA A 105 -13.93 12.70 10.55
CA ALA A 105 -14.99 12.29 11.48
C ALA A 105 -15.22 10.77 11.53
N ARG A 106 -14.53 9.99 10.68
CA ARG A 106 -14.67 8.53 10.69
C ARG A 106 -13.90 7.94 11.88
N PRO A 107 -14.49 6.98 12.60
CA PRO A 107 -13.84 6.37 13.77
C PRO A 107 -12.64 5.51 13.41
N LEU A 108 -12.53 5.08 12.15
CA LEU A 108 -11.44 4.26 11.63
C LEU A 108 -11.17 4.64 10.17
N VAL A 109 -9.91 4.93 9.88
CA VAL A 109 -9.39 5.19 8.53
C VAL A 109 -8.13 4.36 8.36
N VAL A 110 -7.96 3.73 7.20
CA VAL A 110 -6.80 2.88 6.91
C VAL A 110 -5.99 3.45 5.75
N LEU A 111 -4.68 3.49 5.92
CA LEU A 111 -3.71 3.78 4.86
C LEU A 111 -3.04 2.46 4.46
N ASP A 112 -3.28 2.03 3.23
CA ASP A 112 -2.66 0.85 2.65
C ASP A 112 -1.27 1.24 2.10
N ILE A 113 -0.22 0.82 2.81
CA ILE A 113 1.18 1.19 2.53
C ILE A 113 2.05 -0.08 2.54
N PRO A 114 2.48 -0.57 1.36
CA PRO A 114 3.26 -1.82 1.26
C PRO A 114 4.58 -1.80 2.04
N LEU A 115 5.35 -0.72 1.91
CA LEU A 115 6.68 -0.54 2.51
C LEU A 115 6.64 0.37 3.74
N LEU A 116 5.65 0.16 4.63
CA LEU A 116 5.40 1.03 5.76
C LEU A 116 6.57 1.08 6.75
N PHE A 117 7.12 -0.07 7.10
CA PHE A 117 8.21 -0.18 8.07
C PHE A 117 9.56 0.22 7.48
N GLU A 118 9.77 -0.07 6.21
CA GLU A 118 10.97 0.25 5.46
C GLU A 118 11.22 1.77 5.38
N HIS A 119 10.11 2.55 5.34
CA HIS A 119 10.16 4.02 5.32
C HIS A 119 9.79 4.68 6.66
N HIS A 120 9.76 3.92 7.77
CA HIS A 120 9.41 4.40 9.10
C HIS A 120 8.08 5.17 9.19
N GLY A 121 7.13 4.83 8.31
CA GLY A 121 5.83 5.50 8.21
C GLY A 121 4.90 5.25 9.40
N GLU A 122 5.14 4.21 10.20
CA GLU A 122 4.33 3.81 11.35
C GLU A 122 4.32 4.85 12.48
N ARG A 123 5.36 5.67 12.58
CA ARG A 123 5.50 6.66 13.65
C ARG A 123 4.39 7.72 13.69
N ARG A 124 3.71 7.91 12.56
CA ARG A 124 2.65 8.92 12.38
C ARG A 124 1.23 8.33 12.41
N LEU A 125 1.09 7.07 12.80
CA LEU A 125 -0.18 6.34 12.80
C LEU A 125 -0.63 6.00 14.23
N ALA A 126 -1.93 5.75 14.41
CA ALA A 126 -2.48 5.24 15.67
C ALA A 126 -1.96 3.84 15.99
N GLY A 127 -1.73 3.05 14.95
CA GLY A 127 -1.15 1.72 15.03
C GLY A 127 -1.04 1.08 13.64
N VAL A 128 -0.54 -0.14 13.62
CA VAL A 128 -0.28 -0.89 12.37
C VAL A 128 -0.99 -2.23 12.39
N ILE A 129 -1.71 -2.51 11.33
CA ILE A 129 -2.31 -3.80 11.00
C ILE A 129 -1.38 -4.50 10.03
N VAL A 130 -0.77 -5.60 10.45
CA VAL A 130 0.09 -6.43 9.59
C VAL A 130 -0.71 -7.61 9.05
N VAL A 131 -0.67 -7.79 7.74
CA VAL A 131 -1.23 -8.97 7.09
C VAL A 131 -0.13 -9.99 6.90
N SER A 132 -0.35 -11.19 7.41
CA SER A 132 0.63 -12.27 7.41
C SER A 132 -0.01 -13.59 6.96
N ALA A 133 0.81 -14.49 6.44
CA ALA A 133 0.44 -15.85 6.07
C ALA A 133 1.66 -16.77 6.20
N PRO A 134 1.48 -18.10 6.31
CA PRO A 134 2.58 -19.03 6.25
C PRO A 134 3.42 -18.86 4.98
N GLN A 135 4.74 -18.97 5.11
CA GLN A 135 5.70 -18.71 4.03
C GLN A 135 5.43 -19.55 2.77
N TRP A 136 5.00 -20.81 2.93
CA TRP A 136 4.65 -21.66 1.79
C TRP A 136 3.46 -21.15 1.00
N LYS A 137 2.43 -20.57 1.68
CA LYS A 137 1.30 -19.91 1.02
C LYS A 137 1.71 -18.62 0.33
N GLN A 138 2.55 -17.83 1.00
CA GLN A 138 3.13 -16.62 0.41
C GLN A 138 3.82 -16.93 -0.91
N ARG A 139 4.77 -17.88 -0.87
CA ARG A 139 5.53 -18.33 -2.04
C ARG A 139 4.59 -18.80 -3.17
N ARG A 140 3.68 -19.73 -2.85
CA ARG A 140 2.71 -20.26 -3.82
C ARG A 140 1.89 -19.16 -4.50
N ARG A 141 1.41 -18.18 -3.73
CA ARG A 141 0.61 -17.04 -4.25
C ARG A 141 1.42 -16.13 -5.17
N VAL A 142 2.70 -15.94 -4.87
CA VAL A 142 3.54 -15.02 -5.65
C VAL A 142 4.03 -15.68 -6.92
N VAL A 143 4.54 -16.89 -6.85
CA VAL A 143 5.09 -17.62 -8.02
C VAL A 143 3.98 -17.92 -9.05
N ALA A 144 2.73 -18.08 -8.60
CA ALA A 144 1.59 -18.26 -9.49
C ALA A 144 1.18 -16.98 -10.28
N ARG A 145 1.81 -15.83 -10.04
CA ARG A 145 1.49 -14.59 -10.78
C ARG A 145 2.21 -14.54 -12.10
N PRO A 146 1.58 -14.05 -13.18
CA PRO A 146 2.25 -13.84 -14.47
C PRO A 146 3.55 -13.03 -14.34
N GLY A 147 4.62 -13.47 -14.97
CA GLY A 147 5.92 -12.80 -14.98
C GLY A 147 6.71 -12.89 -13.67
N MET A 148 6.23 -13.66 -12.68
CA MET A 148 6.95 -13.88 -11.41
C MET A 148 7.70 -15.21 -11.47
N SER A 149 8.95 -15.18 -11.02
CA SER A 149 9.80 -16.36 -10.84
C SER A 149 10.24 -16.51 -9.39
N GLU A 150 10.76 -17.67 -9.05
CA GLU A 150 11.33 -17.93 -7.71
C GLU A 150 12.47 -16.96 -7.36
N ALA A 151 13.33 -16.67 -8.34
CA ALA A 151 14.42 -15.72 -8.18
C ALA A 151 13.93 -14.30 -7.89
N LYS A 152 12.94 -13.82 -8.66
CA LYS A 152 12.30 -12.52 -8.43
C LYS A 152 11.61 -12.47 -7.06
N PHE A 153 10.91 -13.54 -6.68
CA PHE A 153 10.27 -13.61 -5.35
C PHE A 153 11.29 -13.47 -4.23
N ARG A 154 12.41 -14.24 -4.28
CA ARG A 154 13.48 -14.14 -3.27
C ARG A 154 14.09 -12.76 -3.22
N HIS A 155 14.36 -12.15 -4.36
CA HIS A 155 14.89 -10.80 -4.46
C HIS A 155 13.95 -9.77 -3.79
N ILE A 156 12.67 -9.74 -4.17
CA ILE A 156 11.69 -8.81 -3.59
C ILE A 156 11.55 -9.03 -2.07
N ARG A 157 11.53 -10.28 -1.62
CA ARG A 157 11.45 -10.61 -0.19
C ARG A 157 12.68 -10.11 0.58
N HIS A 158 13.86 -10.15 -0.03
CA HIS A 158 15.10 -9.65 0.60
C HIS A 158 15.08 -8.12 0.78
N LEU A 159 14.43 -7.39 -0.11
CA LEU A 159 14.28 -5.93 -0.02
C LEU A 159 13.23 -5.48 1.01
N GLN A 160 12.42 -6.41 1.53
CA GLN A 160 11.37 -6.11 2.50
C GLN A 160 11.79 -6.51 3.91
N THR A 161 11.35 -5.74 4.90
CA THR A 161 11.45 -6.14 6.31
C THR A 161 10.87 -7.55 6.51
N PRO A 162 11.58 -8.46 7.19
CA PRO A 162 11.10 -9.82 7.44
C PRO A 162 9.73 -9.85 8.12
N ASP A 163 8.87 -10.82 7.74
CA ASP A 163 7.51 -10.93 8.29
C ASP A 163 7.50 -11.07 9.82
N ALA A 164 8.44 -11.84 10.38
CA ALA A 164 8.59 -11.97 11.83
C ALA A 164 8.83 -10.63 12.52
N GLU A 165 9.63 -9.76 11.93
CA GLU A 165 9.86 -8.41 12.45
C GLU A 165 8.62 -7.52 12.30
N LYS A 166 7.96 -7.54 11.13
CA LYS A 166 6.69 -6.82 10.92
C LYS A 166 5.65 -7.23 11.95
N ARG A 167 5.53 -8.52 12.24
CA ARG A 167 4.62 -9.05 13.27
C ARG A 167 4.95 -8.55 14.67
N ARG A 168 6.23 -8.50 15.04
CA ARG A 168 6.65 -7.95 16.35
C ARG A 168 6.29 -6.46 16.51
N ARG A 169 6.36 -5.70 15.42
CA ARG A 169 6.06 -4.25 15.39
C ARG A 169 4.57 -3.95 15.14
N ALA A 170 3.76 -4.97 14.87
CA ALA A 170 2.33 -4.84 14.62
C ALA A 170 1.55 -4.52 15.89
N THR A 171 0.54 -3.65 15.77
CA THR A 171 -0.50 -3.51 16.80
C THR A 171 -1.54 -4.62 16.68
N TYR A 172 -1.87 -5.01 15.44
CA TYR A 172 -2.76 -6.12 15.12
C TYR A 172 -2.20 -6.93 13.95
N ILE A 173 -2.45 -8.23 13.99
CA ILE A 173 -2.08 -9.16 12.93
C ILE A 173 -3.36 -9.76 12.36
N ILE A 174 -3.49 -9.75 11.03
CA ILE A 174 -4.52 -10.47 10.29
C ILE A 174 -3.86 -11.66 9.61
N ASP A 175 -4.21 -12.86 10.06
CA ASP A 175 -3.77 -14.11 9.44
C ASP A 175 -4.63 -14.42 8.21
N THR A 176 -4.00 -14.47 7.05
CA THR A 176 -4.62 -14.89 5.79
C THR A 176 -4.20 -16.29 5.37
N GLY A 177 -3.59 -17.04 6.28
CA GLY A 177 -3.20 -18.44 6.07
C GLY A 177 -4.39 -19.41 6.08
N GLY A 178 -5.52 -19.03 6.67
CA GLY A 178 -6.75 -19.81 6.69
C GLY A 178 -7.67 -19.56 5.50
N SER A 179 -8.97 -19.85 5.69
CA SER A 179 -10.03 -19.56 4.72
C SER A 179 -10.34 -18.06 4.63
N PHE A 180 -11.02 -17.66 3.54
CA PHE A 180 -11.52 -16.29 3.41
C PHE A 180 -12.49 -15.91 4.54
N ASP A 181 -13.34 -16.86 4.99
CA ASP A 181 -14.31 -16.62 6.07
C ASP A 181 -13.62 -16.40 7.41
N ARG A 182 -12.57 -17.15 7.72
CA ARG A 182 -11.75 -16.93 8.90
C ARG A 182 -11.11 -15.54 8.87
N THR A 183 -10.54 -15.16 7.74
CA THR A 183 -9.95 -13.83 7.55
C THR A 183 -11.02 -12.73 7.70
N ARG A 184 -12.20 -12.92 7.11
CA ARG A 184 -13.33 -11.99 7.21
C ARG A 184 -13.81 -11.84 8.66
N GLY A 185 -13.87 -12.94 9.42
CA GLY A 185 -14.18 -12.93 10.86
C GLY A 185 -13.18 -12.07 11.66
N GLN A 186 -11.87 -12.28 11.47
CA GLN A 186 -10.83 -11.47 12.10
C GLN A 186 -11.00 -9.97 11.80
N ILE A 187 -11.28 -9.62 10.55
CA ILE A 187 -11.43 -8.23 10.13
C ILE A 187 -12.68 -7.60 10.76
N ARG A 188 -13.81 -8.33 10.84
CA ARG A 188 -15.02 -7.85 11.51
C ARG A 188 -14.77 -7.55 12.98
N MET A 189 -14.10 -8.44 13.70
CA MET A 189 -13.73 -8.25 15.10
C MET A 189 -12.79 -7.07 15.29
N LEU A 190 -11.77 -6.94 14.44
CA LEU A 190 -10.83 -5.82 14.46
C LEU A 190 -11.55 -4.49 14.26
N VAL A 191 -12.41 -4.38 13.25
CA VAL A 191 -13.16 -3.15 12.94
C VAL A 191 -14.09 -2.77 14.10
N ALA A 192 -14.79 -3.73 14.72
CA ALA A 192 -15.62 -3.50 15.89
C ALA A 192 -14.80 -2.97 17.07
N CYS A 193 -13.67 -3.61 17.40
CA CYS A 193 -12.75 -3.18 18.44
C CYS A 193 -12.24 -1.75 18.23
N LEU A 194 -11.76 -1.43 17.01
CA LEU A 194 -11.19 -0.12 16.70
C LEU A 194 -12.24 1.00 16.71
N ARG A 195 -13.47 0.71 16.27
CA ARG A 195 -14.59 1.66 16.37
C ARG A 195 -14.99 1.96 17.80
N CYS A 196 -14.96 0.97 18.69
CA CYS A 196 -15.20 1.17 20.12
C CYS A 196 -14.09 2.01 20.77
N LYS A 197 -12.81 1.75 20.45
CA LYS A 197 -11.67 2.54 20.99
C LYS A 197 -11.69 4.00 20.54
N ALA A 198 -12.18 4.29 19.35
CA ALA A 198 -12.25 5.67 18.84
C ALA A 198 -13.37 6.51 19.45
N ARG A 199 -14.32 5.89 20.17
CA ARG A 199 -15.42 6.57 20.87
C ARG A 199 -15.09 6.98 22.31
N ARG A 200 -13.98 6.46 22.84
CA ARG A 200 -13.41 6.79 24.15
C ARG A 200 -12.30 7.83 24.02
#